data_9c22e331c47b388984a29bfecd7a6f9e
#
_entry.id   9c22e331c47b388984a29bfecd7a6f9e
#
_cell.length_a   1.000
_cell.length_b   1.000
_cell.length_c   1.000
_cell.angle_alpha   90.00
_cell.angle_beta   90.00
_cell.angle_gamma   90.00
#
_symmetry.space_group_name_H-M   'P 1'
#
loop_
_entity.id
_entity.type
_entity.pdbx_description
1 polymer ?
#
loop_
_entity_poly.entity_id
_entity_poly.type
_entity_poly.pdbx_seq_one_letter_code
_entity_poly.pdbx_strand_id
1 'polypeptide(L)'
;MNADRLPGPFPDIAQTWSVLQNQLPITPIRNEEDYQQMVRLANSLSDHLNGNEQNPLTDLFTIVSDLIERWEAHNVTIPKAEPREVLRHLLETHGLRQKDLIGIASPTVVSDILA
;
A
#
# COMPACT_ATOMS: atom_id res chain seq x y z
N MET A 1 18.05 -33.00 -8.18
CA MET A 1 17.36 -31.71 -8.32
C MET A 1 16.72 -31.35 -6.99
N ASN A 2 16.88 -30.13 -6.58
CA ASN A 2 16.30 -29.65 -5.33
C ASN A 2 14.84 -29.24 -5.56
N ALA A 3 13.91 -29.96 -4.94
CA ALA A 3 12.49 -29.73 -5.11
C ALA A 3 12.01 -28.38 -4.53
N ASP A 4 12.84 -27.77 -3.68
CA ASP A 4 12.49 -26.50 -3.04
C ASP A 4 12.77 -25.28 -3.91
N ARG A 5 13.28 -25.50 -5.12
CA ARG A 5 13.66 -24.40 -5.99
C ARG A 5 12.96 -24.53 -7.34
N LEU A 6 12.55 -23.38 -7.87
CA LEU A 6 11.95 -23.34 -9.19
C LEU A 6 13.06 -23.47 -10.25
N PRO A 7 12.91 -24.41 -11.19
CA PRO A 7 13.76 -24.42 -12.37
C PRO A 7 13.34 -23.30 -13.29
N GLY A 8 14.28 -22.66 -13.94
CA GLY A 8 13.84 -21.64 -14.87
C GLY A 8 14.98 -20.96 -15.59
N PRO A 9 14.69 -20.36 -16.73
CA PRO A 9 15.65 -19.56 -17.46
C PRO A 9 15.77 -18.19 -16.82
N PHE A 10 16.49 -18.09 -15.70
CA PHE A 10 16.58 -16.85 -14.97
C PHE A 10 17.19 -15.68 -15.76
N PRO A 11 18.13 -15.89 -16.71
CA PRO A 11 18.54 -14.77 -17.56
C PRO A 11 17.38 -14.18 -18.37
N ASP A 12 16.49 -15.03 -18.89
CA ASP A 12 15.32 -14.56 -19.61
C ASP A 12 14.33 -13.86 -18.69
N ILE A 13 14.16 -14.39 -17.48
CA ILE A 13 13.29 -13.79 -16.47
C ILE A 13 13.83 -12.42 -16.07
N ALA A 14 15.15 -12.31 -15.89
CA ALA A 14 15.76 -11.03 -15.54
C ALA A 14 15.51 -9.98 -16.63
N GLN A 15 15.57 -10.38 -17.90
CA GLN A 15 15.28 -9.49 -19.01
C GLN A 15 13.80 -9.06 -18.98
N THR A 16 12.90 -10.01 -18.76
CA THR A 16 11.47 -9.70 -18.66
C THR A 16 11.20 -8.74 -17.51
N TRP A 17 11.87 -8.95 -16.39
CA TRP A 17 11.75 -8.08 -15.23
C TRP A 17 12.22 -6.65 -15.58
N SER A 18 13.35 -6.54 -16.28
CA SER A 18 13.87 -5.23 -16.68
C SER A 18 12.91 -4.49 -17.62
N VAL A 19 12.31 -5.22 -18.56
CA VAL A 19 11.30 -4.65 -19.46
C VAL A 19 10.09 -4.18 -18.67
N LEU A 20 9.64 -5.00 -17.71
CA LEU A 20 8.50 -4.63 -16.88
C LEU A 20 8.80 -3.37 -16.06
N GLN A 21 10.00 -3.27 -15.48
CA GLN A 21 10.39 -2.10 -14.69
C GLN A 21 10.46 -0.83 -15.53
N ASN A 22 10.76 -0.95 -16.81
CA ASN A 22 10.72 0.21 -17.71
C ASN A 22 9.31 0.72 -17.97
N GLN A 23 8.32 -0.15 -17.81
CA GLN A 23 6.92 0.20 -18.00
C GLN A 23 6.24 0.61 -16.70
N LEU A 24 6.61 -0.03 -15.61
CA LEU A 24 6.01 0.19 -14.29
C LEU A 24 7.12 0.35 -13.26
N PRO A 25 7.01 1.34 -12.35
CA PRO A 25 8.05 1.58 -11.34
C PRO A 25 7.96 0.60 -10.18
N ILE A 26 7.96 -0.70 -10.46
CA ILE A 26 7.88 -1.74 -9.43
C ILE A 26 9.25 -1.92 -8.80
N THR A 27 9.38 -1.57 -7.53
CA THR A 27 10.64 -1.66 -6.80
C THR A 27 10.35 -1.73 -5.31
N PRO A 28 11.25 -2.33 -4.53
CA PRO A 28 11.13 -2.19 -3.08
C PRO A 28 11.18 -0.72 -2.69
N ILE A 29 10.39 -0.35 -1.71
CA ILE A 29 10.32 1.04 -1.27
C ILE A 29 11.47 1.30 -0.32
N ARG A 30 12.41 2.15 -0.72
CA ARG A 30 13.61 2.47 0.05
C ARG A 30 13.63 3.91 0.56
N ASN A 31 12.80 4.76 -0.04
CA ASN A 31 12.76 6.18 0.29
C ASN A 31 11.39 6.75 -0.07
N GLU A 32 11.17 8.01 0.25
CA GLU A 32 9.89 8.66 -0.01
C GLU A 32 9.58 8.75 -1.50
N GLU A 33 10.58 8.94 -2.33
CA GLU A 33 10.37 9.00 -3.77
C GLU A 33 9.86 7.67 -4.32
N ASP A 34 10.46 6.56 -3.89
CA ASP A 34 9.99 5.22 -4.26
C ASP A 34 8.55 5.01 -3.80
N TYR A 35 8.26 5.45 -2.57
CA TYR A 35 6.92 5.34 -2.02
C TYR A 35 5.90 6.07 -2.88
N GLN A 36 6.19 7.30 -3.27
CA GLN A 36 5.27 8.08 -4.10
C GLN A 36 5.04 7.43 -5.45
N GLN A 37 6.08 6.88 -6.06
CA GLN A 37 5.95 6.17 -7.33
C GLN A 37 5.07 4.93 -7.19
N MET A 38 5.24 4.16 -6.10
CA MET A 38 4.44 2.96 -5.88
C MET A 38 2.98 3.32 -5.61
N VAL A 39 2.72 4.42 -4.93
CA VAL A 39 1.34 4.89 -4.72
C VAL A 39 0.69 5.24 -6.05
N ARG A 40 1.41 5.92 -6.93
CA ARG A 40 0.89 6.24 -8.27
C ARG A 40 0.59 4.98 -9.06
N LEU A 41 1.48 3.99 -8.96
CA LEU A 41 1.26 2.70 -9.61
C LEU A 41 0.01 2.02 -9.07
N ALA A 42 -0.15 1.99 -7.75
CA ALA A 42 -1.32 1.39 -7.13
C ALA A 42 -2.61 2.06 -7.59
N ASN A 43 -2.61 3.39 -7.65
CA ASN A 43 -3.78 4.14 -8.12
C ASN A 43 -4.11 3.82 -9.58
N SER A 44 -3.10 3.75 -10.43
CA SER A 44 -3.29 3.40 -11.83
C SER A 44 -3.81 1.98 -12.00
N LEU A 45 -3.27 1.04 -11.23
CA LEU A 45 -3.74 -0.34 -11.24
C LEU A 45 -5.19 -0.44 -10.77
N SER A 46 -5.52 0.27 -9.70
CA SER A 46 -6.88 0.28 -9.17
C SER A 46 -7.87 0.78 -10.21
N ASP A 47 -7.53 1.86 -10.90
CA ASP A 47 -8.38 2.38 -11.97
C ASP A 47 -8.54 1.41 -13.13
N HIS A 48 -7.45 0.76 -13.50
CA HIS A 48 -7.47 -0.23 -14.59
C HIS A 48 -8.31 -1.44 -14.21
N LEU A 49 -8.16 -1.93 -12.99
CA LEU A 49 -8.89 -3.12 -12.54
C LEU A 49 -10.38 -2.86 -12.37
N ASN A 50 -10.73 -1.69 -11.90
CA ASN A 50 -12.12 -1.27 -11.71
C ASN A 50 -12.99 -2.37 -11.06
N GLY A 51 -12.43 -3.00 -10.02
CA GLY A 51 -13.14 -4.04 -9.28
C GLY A 51 -13.16 -5.42 -9.94
N ASN A 52 -12.49 -5.59 -11.06
CA ASN A 52 -12.43 -6.89 -11.74
C ASN A 52 -11.36 -7.78 -11.12
N GLU A 53 -11.78 -8.66 -10.24
CA GLU A 53 -10.87 -9.56 -9.52
C GLU A 53 -10.28 -10.66 -10.39
N GLN A 54 -10.80 -10.86 -11.58
CA GLN A 54 -10.30 -11.89 -12.49
C GLN A 54 -9.22 -11.39 -13.44
N ASN A 55 -8.90 -10.11 -13.36
CA ASN A 55 -7.83 -9.54 -14.15
C ASN A 55 -6.48 -10.10 -13.69
N PRO A 56 -5.59 -10.51 -14.62
CA PRO A 56 -4.26 -11.02 -14.24
C PRO A 56 -3.44 -10.06 -13.37
N LEU A 57 -3.71 -8.77 -13.44
CA LEU A 57 -2.97 -7.77 -12.66
C LEU A 57 -3.49 -7.59 -11.25
N THR A 58 -4.54 -8.31 -10.85
CA THR A 58 -5.08 -8.22 -9.49
C THR A 58 -4.03 -8.62 -8.44
N ASP A 59 -3.30 -9.70 -8.68
CA ASP A 59 -2.26 -10.13 -7.76
C ASP A 59 -1.13 -9.11 -7.69
N LEU A 60 -0.78 -8.50 -8.82
CA LEU A 60 0.23 -7.44 -8.83
C LEU A 60 -0.22 -6.27 -7.97
N PHE A 61 -1.48 -5.87 -8.09
CA PHE A 61 -2.04 -4.81 -7.26
C PHE A 61 -1.94 -5.15 -5.77
N THR A 62 -2.23 -6.40 -5.41
CA THR A 62 -2.13 -6.86 -4.03
C THR A 62 -0.70 -6.76 -3.51
N ILE A 63 0.27 -7.20 -4.31
CA ILE A 63 1.69 -7.12 -3.93
C ILE A 63 2.12 -5.67 -3.73
N VAL A 64 1.76 -4.79 -4.66
CA VAL A 64 2.10 -3.38 -4.57
C VAL A 64 1.48 -2.76 -3.32
N SER A 65 0.22 -3.07 -3.05
CA SER A 65 -0.48 -2.55 -1.87
C SER A 65 0.18 -3.02 -0.58
N ASP A 66 0.60 -4.28 -0.52
CA ASP A 66 1.28 -4.82 0.65
C ASP A 66 2.61 -4.11 0.91
N LEU A 67 3.37 -3.82 -0.15
CA LEU A 67 4.63 -3.10 -0.02
C LEU A 67 4.40 -1.69 0.53
N ILE A 68 3.36 -1.02 0.03
CA ILE A 68 3.00 0.31 0.50
C ILE A 68 2.61 0.27 1.98
N GLU A 69 1.79 -0.69 2.37
CA GLU A 69 1.37 -0.83 3.76
C GLU A 69 2.56 -1.07 4.70
N ARG A 70 3.52 -1.88 4.29
CA ARG A 70 4.71 -2.14 5.08
C ARG A 70 5.55 -0.89 5.27
N TRP A 71 5.71 -0.12 4.22
CA TRP A 71 6.44 1.14 4.31
C TRP A 71 5.73 2.09 5.26
N GLU A 72 4.43 2.23 5.12
CA GLU A 72 3.65 3.12 5.98
C GLU A 72 3.73 2.70 7.44
N ALA A 73 3.69 1.40 7.71
CA ALA A 73 3.77 0.89 9.07
C ALA A 73 5.11 1.20 9.74
N HIS A 74 6.18 1.27 8.95
CA HIS A 74 7.53 1.52 9.48
C HIS A 74 7.93 2.98 9.47
N ASN A 75 7.37 3.78 8.56
CA ASN A 75 7.85 5.14 8.29
C ASN A 75 6.85 6.22 8.64
N VAL A 76 5.56 5.89 8.70
CA VAL A 76 4.56 6.77 9.28
C VAL A 76 4.41 6.37 10.74
N THR A 77 5.53 6.39 11.43
CA THR A 77 5.49 6.12 12.85
C THR A 77 4.93 7.32 13.56
N ILE A 78 4.08 7.04 14.48
CA ILE A 78 3.35 7.98 15.28
C ILE A 78 4.01 8.28 16.63
N PRO A 79 5.29 7.96 16.91
CA PRO A 79 5.79 8.15 18.28
C PRO A 79 5.84 9.61 18.71
N LYS A 80 5.74 10.55 17.80
CA LYS A 80 5.81 11.97 18.13
C LYS A 80 4.52 12.74 17.95
N ALA A 81 3.49 12.08 17.37
CA ALA A 81 2.18 12.69 17.19
C ALA A 81 1.22 12.12 18.21
N GLU A 82 0.42 12.96 18.81
CA GLU A 82 -0.62 12.49 19.70
C GLU A 82 -1.65 11.69 18.91
N PRO A 83 -2.20 10.60 19.48
CA PRO A 83 -3.20 9.79 18.76
C PRO A 83 -4.36 10.59 18.19
N ARG A 84 -4.81 11.62 18.92
CA ARG A 84 -5.90 12.45 18.45
C ARG A 84 -5.54 13.25 17.19
N GLU A 85 -4.29 13.67 17.08
CA GLU A 85 -3.83 14.42 15.91
C GLU A 85 -3.73 13.51 14.70
N VAL A 86 -3.26 12.28 14.90
CA VAL A 86 -3.18 11.28 13.85
C VAL A 86 -4.60 10.95 13.37
N LEU A 87 -5.51 10.69 14.29
CA LEU A 87 -6.88 10.37 13.94
C LEU A 87 -7.56 11.54 13.21
N ARG A 88 -7.32 12.75 13.68
CA ARG A 88 -7.86 13.94 13.01
C ARG A 88 -7.32 14.07 11.59
N HIS A 89 -6.02 13.85 11.42
CA HIS A 89 -5.39 13.88 10.10
C HIS A 89 -6.00 12.84 9.17
N LEU A 90 -6.23 11.63 9.67
CA LEU A 90 -6.86 10.58 8.89
C LEU A 90 -8.28 10.96 8.49
N LEU A 91 -9.03 11.57 9.40
CA LEU A 91 -10.39 12.05 9.11
C LEU A 91 -10.38 13.09 8.00
N GLU A 92 -9.45 14.03 8.06
CA GLU A 92 -9.34 15.09 7.05
C GLU A 92 -8.91 14.51 5.70
N THR A 93 -7.92 13.62 5.72
CA THR A 93 -7.36 13.04 4.50
C THR A 93 -8.35 12.15 3.77
N HIS A 94 -9.15 11.39 4.51
CA HIS A 94 -10.09 10.42 3.94
C HIS A 94 -11.53 10.93 3.91
N GLY A 95 -11.77 12.15 4.38
CA GLY A 95 -13.12 12.70 4.43
C GLY A 95 -14.04 11.99 5.42
N LEU A 96 -13.47 11.26 6.36
CA LEU A 96 -14.23 10.54 7.38
C LEU A 96 -14.65 11.49 8.49
N ARG A 97 -15.77 11.18 9.11
CA ARG A 97 -16.28 11.94 10.25
C ARG A 97 -16.20 11.09 11.49
N GLN A 98 -16.23 11.76 12.67
CA GLN A 98 -16.21 11.04 13.94
C GLN A 98 -17.29 9.97 14.01
N LYS A 99 -18.48 10.25 13.51
CA LYS A 99 -19.57 9.29 13.50
C LYS A 99 -19.28 8.06 12.65
N ASP A 100 -18.44 8.20 11.63
CA ASP A 100 -18.08 7.09 10.75
C ASP A 100 -17.14 6.13 11.45
N LEU A 101 -16.44 6.59 12.48
CA LEU A 101 -15.52 5.77 13.26
C LEU A 101 -16.22 4.97 14.37
N ILE A 102 -17.48 5.27 14.65
CA ILE A 102 -18.24 4.57 15.70
C ILE A 102 -18.34 3.09 15.39
N GLY A 103 -18.38 2.72 14.10
CA GLY A 103 -18.38 1.31 13.70
C GLY A 103 -17.03 0.63 13.87
N ILE A 104 -15.95 1.39 14.10
CA ILE A 104 -14.58 0.89 14.23
C ILE A 104 -14.13 0.91 15.68
N ALA A 105 -14.52 1.97 16.41
CA ALA A 105 -14.16 2.14 17.82
C ALA A 105 -15.37 2.65 18.59
N SER A 106 -15.37 2.45 19.90
CA SER A 106 -16.46 2.96 20.73
C SER A 106 -16.48 4.50 20.69
N PRO A 107 -17.65 5.12 20.82
CA PRO A 107 -17.74 6.59 20.83
C PRO A 107 -16.87 7.22 21.91
N THR A 108 -16.76 6.57 23.07
CA THR A 108 -15.93 7.07 24.17
C THR A 108 -14.46 7.12 23.77
N VAL A 109 -13.96 6.06 23.13
CA VAL A 109 -12.58 6.01 22.68
C VAL A 109 -12.31 7.10 21.64
N VAL A 110 -13.20 7.26 20.68
CA VAL A 110 -13.06 8.29 19.65
C VAL A 110 -13.07 9.69 20.28
N SER A 111 -13.98 9.93 21.21
CA SER A 111 -14.03 11.22 21.91
C SER A 111 -12.76 11.49 22.71
N ASP A 112 -12.25 10.50 23.41
CA ASP A 112 -11.02 10.64 24.19
C ASP A 112 -9.82 10.96 23.30
N ILE A 113 -9.76 10.37 22.12
CA ILE A 113 -8.68 10.62 21.17
C ILE A 113 -8.78 12.02 20.58
N LEU A 114 -9.98 12.49 20.27
CA LEU A 114 -10.22 13.78 19.63
C LEU A 114 -10.32 14.94 20.60
N ALA A 115 -10.63 14.65 21.85
CA ALA A 115 -10.70 15.68 22.88
C ALA A 115 -9.29 16.13 23.28
#